data_5650c4e2026aa728726e0c9c39f9a86f
#
_entry.id   5650c4e2026aa728726e0c9c39f9a86f
#
_cell.length_a   1.000
_cell.length_b   1.000
_cell.length_c   1.000
_cell.angle_alpha   90.00
_cell.angle_beta   90.00
_cell.angle_gamma   90.00
#
_symmetry.space_group_name_H-M   'P 1'
#
loop_
_entity.id
_entity.type
_entity.pdbx_description
1 polymer ?
#
loop_
_entity_poly.entity_id
_entity_poly.type
_entity_poly.pdbx_seq_one_letter_code
_entity_poly.pdbx_strand_id
1 'polypeptide(L)'
;MNMIQNAKDQVLDLTVAAYGKAAAQGLLPEDVAVTPSVEIPKDTANGDYTTTFCLAAAKALKKNPRQVAQILMDHMDLAGSYFTSVEMAGPGFLNFRLGDKWFRDTVACVEREGADYGCNDTLKGQKIMVEFVSANPTGPMHMGNARGGVLGDTLASVLQKSGANVWREFYVNDAGNQIEKFAKSLEARYLQIIKGEDAVEFPEDGYHGDDIRELARAFYEKEGDKYLDCDEKTRHDALARFGLDNNIPKMQRDLARYGIQYDQWFFESSLHESGYVADSVRALTDLGFTYEKDGALWLHTSRILAENLKKAGKSDADIERLGLKDDVLRRANGFYTYFAADIAYHRNKFAVRGFDKVINVWGADHHGHVARLKGAMDALGLDGEHRLDIVLMQLVKLVQDGQVVRMSKRTGKAVSLTDLLDMVPVDACRYFFNAKPETQMEFDLGLAVREDSENPVYYVQYAYARICTLLKALAAEGYTVPDAADVDFTLLSGETEQALIKKIASYSQVVRLAARDYDPSHINRYLTELAGDFHRFYTACRIKGEERPVLLARLKLADTARSVLKNAMTLIGCTAPEKM
;
A
#
# COMPACT_ATOMS: atom_id res chain seq x y z
N MET A 1 -17.94 -8.87 -4.87
CA MET A 1 -18.22 -10.25 -4.36
C MET A 1 -16.95 -11.11 -4.44
N ASN A 2 -16.71 -12.04 -3.48
CA ASN A 2 -15.52 -12.91 -3.50
C ASN A 2 -15.90 -14.32 -3.95
N MET A 3 -15.72 -14.63 -5.22
CA MET A 3 -16.11 -15.93 -5.80
C MET A 3 -15.33 -17.12 -5.25
N ILE A 4 -14.08 -16.91 -4.84
CA ILE A 4 -13.27 -17.95 -4.16
C ILE A 4 -13.85 -18.26 -2.78
N GLN A 5 -14.20 -17.22 -2.01
CA GLN A 5 -14.79 -17.43 -0.67
C GLN A 5 -16.16 -18.10 -0.78
N ASN A 6 -17.00 -17.68 -1.73
CA ASN A 6 -18.30 -18.29 -1.95
C ASN A 6 -18.18 -19.79 -2.30
N ALA A 7 -17.18 -20.18 -3.09
CA ALA A 7 -16.94 -21.59 -3.38
C ALA A 7 -16.48 -22.36 -2.15
N LYS A 8 -15.60 -21.76 -1.33
CA LYS A 8 -15.18 -22.35 -0.05
C LYS A 8 -16.36 -22.55 0.91
N ASP A 9 -17.21 -21.52 1.03
CA ASP A 9 -18.38 -21.59 1.88
C ASP A 9 -19.34 -22.68 1.41
N GLN A 10 -19.53 -22.84 0.11
CA GLN A 10 -20.32 -23.97 -0.43
C GLN A 10 -19.72 -25.34 -0.12
N VAL A 11 -18.39 -25.50 -0.17
CA VAL A 11 -17.76 -26.79 0.25
C VAL A 11 -18.06 -27.09 1.71
N LEU A 12 -18.02 -26.06 2.57
CA LEU A 12 -18.40 -26.21 3.99
C LEU A 12 -19.87 -26.62 4.13
N ASP A 13 -20.77 -25.88 3.48
CA ASP A 13 -22.22 -26.14 3.54
C ASP A 13 -22.56 -27.55 3.03
N LEU A 14 -21.99 -27.99 1.91
CA LEU A 14 -22.16 -29.31 1.35
C LEU A 14 -21.66 -30.40 2.30
N THR A 15 -20.50 -30.16 2.94
CA THR A 15 -19.91 -31.10 3.91
C THR A 15 -20.79 -31.24 5.16
N VAL A 16 -21.26 -30.10 5.70
CA VAL A 16 -22.15 -30.04 6.87
C VAL A 16 -23.50 -30.67 6.56
N ALA A 17 -24.09 -30.37 5.39
CA ALA A 17 -25.36 -30.97 4.97
C ALA A 17 -25.27 -32.48 4.79
N ALA A 18 -24.19 -33.00 4.17
CA ALA A 18 -23.95 -34.44 4.02
C ALA A 18 -23.76 -35.11 5.39
N TYR A 19 -23.03 -34.44 6.30
CA TYR A 19 -22.90 -34.92 7.68
C TYR A 19 -24.24 -35.03 8.40
N GLY A 20 -25.06 -33.98 8.34
CA GLY A 20 -26.40 -33.98 8.95
C GLY A 20 -27.31 -35.10 8.42
N LYS A 21 -27.30 -35.38 7.09
CA LYS A 21 -28.03 -36.50 6.50
C LYS A 21 -27.54 -37.86 7.01
N ALA A 22 -26.23 -38.05 7.12
CA ALA A 22 -25.62 -39.27 7.61
C ALA A 22 -25.90 -39.49 9.12
N ALA A 23 -25.89 -38.41 9.92
CA ALA A 23 -26.21 -38.45 11.34
C ALA A 23 -27.69 -38.81 11.56
N ALA A 24 -28.62 -38.22 10.82
CA ALA A 24 -30.05 -38.54 10.86
C ALA A 24 -30.37 -40.02 10.53
N GLN A 25 -29.47 -40.68 9.80
CA GLN A 25 -29.53 -42.12 9.49
C GLN A 25 -28.78 -43.02 10.52
N GLY A 26 -28.22 -42.41 11.57
CA GLY A 26 -27.47 -43.14 12.61
C GLY A 26 -26.09 -43.64 12.16
N LEU A 27 -25.58 -43.21 11.00
CA LEU A 27 -24.27 -43.59 10.46
C LEU A 27 -23.11 -42.86 11.14
N LEU A 28 -23.38 -41.62 11.59
CA LEU A 28 -22.46 -40.76 12.33
C LEU A 28 -23.14 -40.22 13.59
N PRO A 29 -22.41 -39.86 14.66
CA PRO A 29 -22.97 -39.17 15.84
C PRO A 29 -23.58 -37.82 15.47
N GLU A 30 -24.61 -37.38 16.21
CA GLU A 30 -25.28 -36.09 15.96
C GLU A 30 -24.37 -34.90 16.26
N ASP A 31 -23.53 -34.97 17.30
CA ASP A 31 -22.67 -33.88 17.73
C ASP A 31 -21.19 -34.22 17.56
N VAL A 32 -20.54 -33.51 16.60
CA VAL A 32 -19.08 -33.51 16.46
C VAL A 32 -18.57 -32.08 16.37
N ALA A 33 -17.81 -31.68 17.38
CA ALA A 33 -17.14 -30.38 17.42
C ALA A 33 -15.87 -30.38 16.55
N VAL A 34 -16.03 -30.36 15.23
CA VAL A 34 -14.93 -30.20 14.25
C VAL A 34 -15.25 -29.07 13.33
N THR A 35 -14.35 -28.07 13.28
CA THR A 35 -14.43 -26.99 12.30
C THR A 35 -13.79 -27.47 11.00
N PRO A 36 -14.55 -27.62 9.91
CA PRO A 36 -13.97 -27.99 8.62
C PRO A 36 -13.08 -26.87 8.08
N SER A 37 -11.95 -27.24 7.49
CA SER A 37 -11.11 -26.34 6.70
C SER A 37 -11.28 -26.62 5.22
N VAL A 38 -11.22 -25.57 4.40
CA VAL A 38 -11.26 -25.66 2.94
C VAL A 38 -10.05 -24.95 2.36
N GLU A 39 -9.29 -25.67 1.55
CA GLU A 39 -8.07 -25.17 0.92
C GLU A 39 -8.15 -25.30 -0.60
N ILE A 40 -7.32 -24.56 -1.30
CA ILE A 40 -7.06 -24.73 -2.73
C ILE A 40 -5.83 -25.63 -2.85
N PRO A 41 -5.94 -26.83 -3.45
CA PRO A 41 -4.81 -27.71 -3.63
C PRO A 41 -3.69 -27.05 -4.45
N LYS A 42 -2.43 -27.31 -4.09
CA LYS A 42 -1.29 -26.84 -4.89
C LYS A 42 -1.19 -27.55 -6.24
N ASP A 43 -1.55 -28.83 -6.26
CA ASP A 43 -1.60 -29.63 -7.48
C ASP A 43 -3.06 -29.70 -7.98
N THR A 44 -3.29 -29.16 -9.17
CA THR A 44 -4.60 -29.11 -9.82
C THR A 44 -5.18 -30.49 -10.14
N ALA A 45 -4.35 -31.54 -10.18
CA ALA A 45 -4.80 -32.93 -10.28
C ALA A 45 -5.72 -33.32 -9.10
N ASN A 46 -5.54 -32.69 -7.94
CA ASN A 46 -6.35 -32.88 -6.74
C ASN A 46 -7.62 -32.01 -6.70
N GLY A 47 -8.11 -31.53 -7.83
CA GLY A 47 -9.31 -30.71 -7.90
C GLY A 47 -9.06 -29.22 -7.67
N ASP A 48 -10.15 -28.47 -7.51
CA ASP A 48 -10.11 -27.01 -7.32
C ASP A 48 -10.17 -26.60 -5.86
N TYR A 49 -10.87 -27.38 -5.05
CA TYR A 49 -10.97 -27.19 -3.60
C TYR A 49 -10.87 -28.54 -2.89
N THR A 50 -10.34 -28.53 -1.68
CA THR A 50 -10.24 -29.72 -0.83
C THR A 50 -10.66 -29.40 0.60
N THR A 51 -11.30 -30.36 1.28
CA THR A 51 -11.52 -30.27 2.72
C THR A 51 -10.81 -31.40 3.46
N THR A 52 -10.24 -31.08 4.60
CA THR A 52 -9.60 -32.02 5.53
C THR A 52 -10.56 -32.51 6.62
N PHE A 53 -11.85 -32.21 6.52
CA PHE A 53 -12.86 -32.51 7.54
C PHE A 53 -12.78 -33.96 8.04
N CYS A 54 -12.74 -34.93 7.11
CA CYS A 54 -12.73 -36.35 7.49
C CYS A 54 -11.51 -36.75 8.30
N LEU A 55 -10.36 -36.17 8.03
CA LEU A 55 -9.12 -36.36 8.79
C LEU A 55 -9.23 -35.77 10.21
N ALA A 56 -9.72 -34.52 10.30
CA ALA A 56 -9.89 -33.82 11.57
C ALA A 56 -10.96 -34.52 12.48
N ALA A 57 -12.04 -35.00 11.88
CA ALA A 57 -13.15 -35.61 12.56
C ALA A 57 -12.89 -37.10 12.99
N ALA A 58 -11.97 -37.79 12.34
CA ALA A 58 -11.75 -39.22 12.49
C ALA A 58 -11.59 -39.68 13.93
N LYS A 59 -10.82 -38.95 14.75
CA LYS A 59 -10.59 -39.27 16.17
C LYS A 59 -11.87 -39.12 16.99
N ALA A 60 -12.62 -38.07 16.78
CA ALA A 60 -13.88 -37.80 17.48
C ALA A 60 -14.95 -38.81 17.09
N LEU A 61 -15.01 -39.19 15.81
CA LEU A 61 -15.96 -40.17 15.27
C LEU A 61 -15.55 -41.63 15.52
N LYS A 62 -14.33 -41.88 15.99
CA LYS A 62 -13.76 -43.24 16.15
C LYS A 62 -13.90 -44.08 14.89
N LYS A 63 -13.77 -43.46 13.72
CA LYS A 63 -13.87 -44.08 12.40
C LYS A 63 -12.63 -43.76 11.55
N ASN A 64 -12.31 -44.66 10.61
CA ASN A 64 -11.26 -44.38 9.64
C ASN A 64 -11.66 -43.17 8.77
N PRO A 65 -10.76 -42.19 8.54
CA PRO A 65 -11.08 -41.01 7.71
C PRO A 65 -11.66 -41.34 6.33
N ARG A 66 -11.18 -42.40 5.68
CA ARG A 66 -11.71 -42.84 4.38
C ARG A 66 -13.15 -43.36 4.49
N GLN A 67 -13.51 -44.03 5.61
CA GLN A 67 -14.88 -44.42 5.84
C GLN A 67 -15.80 -43.23 6.05
N VAL A 68 -15.33 -42.22 6.81
CA VAL A 68 -16.06 -40.95 6.96
C VAL A 68 -16.24 -40.26 5.60
N ALA A 69 -15.19 -40.19 4.80
CA ALA A 69 -15.23 -39.59 3.48
C ALA A 69 -16.26 -40.31 2.57
N GLN A 70 -16.27 -41.64 2.56
CA GLN A 70 -17.24 -42.38 1.75
C GLN A 70 -18.68 -42.11 2.22
N ILE A 71 -18.93 -42.14 3.53
CA ILE A 71 -20.25 -41.82 4.08
C ILE A 71 -20.71 -40.43 3.66
N LEU A 72 -19.82 -39.43 3.74
CA LEU A 72 -20.18 -38.06 3.31
C LEU A 72 -20.45 -37.96 1.81
N MET A 73 -19.64 -38.61 0.98
CA MET A 73 -19.84 -38.61 -0.47
C MET A 73 -21.19 -39.26 -0.85
N ASP A 74 -21.56 -40.36 -0.20
CA ASP A 74 -22.83 -41.06 -0.47
C ASP A 74 -24.06 -40.21 -0.09
N HIS A 75 -23.89 -39.17 0.77
CA HIS A 75 -24.96 -38.28 1.23
C HIS A 75 -24.84 -36.87 0.69
N MET A 76 -23.81 -36.58 -0.15
CA MET A 76 -23.55 -35.28 -0.69
C MET A 76 -24.40 -35.01 -1.94
N ASP A 77 -25.11 -33.89 -1.93
CA ASP A 77 -25.91 -33.46 -3.07
C ASP A 77 -25.26 -32.21 -3.70
N LEU A 78 -24.71 -32.33 -4.88
CA LEU A 78 -24.06 -31.25 -5.61
C LEU A 78 -25.01 -30.43 -6.48
N ALA A 79 -26.31 -30.80 -6.55
CA ALA A 79 -27.26 -30.11 -7.42
C ALA A 79 -27.37 -28.62 -7.06
N GLY A 80 -27.24 -27.76 -8.09
CA GLY A 80 -27.31 -26.32 -7.92
C GLY A 80 -26.07 -25.65 -7.30
N SER A 81 -25.08 -26.45 -6.85
CA SER A 81 -23.81 -25.92 -6.35
C SER A 81 -22.88 -25.47 -7.46
N TYR A 82 -21.71 -24.98 -7.10
CA TYR A 82 -20.62 -24.65 -8.04
C TYR A 82 -19.81 -25.88 -8.48
N PHE A 83 -20.08 -27.07 -7.93
CA PHE A 83 -19.24 -28.25 -8.12
C PHE A 83 -19.95 -29.31 -8.97
N THR A 84 -19.18 -29.95 -9.85
CA THR A 84 -19.65 -31.05 -10.71
C THR A 84 -19.29 -32.41 -10.15
N SER A 85 -18.22 -32.51 -9.35
CA SER A 85 -17.80 -33.78 -8.75
C SER A 85 -17.10 -33.57 -7.41
N VAL A 86 -17.17 -34.60 -6.58
CA VAL A 86 -16.37 -34.75 -5.37
C VAL A 86 -15.69 -36.10 -5.39
N GLU A 87 -14.41 -36.16 -5.08
CA GLU A 87 -13.61 -37.38 -5.10
C GLU A 87 -12.83 -37.53 -3.80
N MET A 88 -12.70 -38.74 -3.31
CA MET A 88 -11.86 -39.05 -2.16
C MET A 88 -10.41 -39.27 -2.59
N ALA A 89 -9.46 -38.54 -1.97
CA ALA A 89 -8.04 -38.69 -2.24
C ALA A 89 -7.26 -39.05 -0.95
N GLY A 90 -6.16 -39.75 -1.13
CA GLY A 90 -5.23 -40.11 -0.06
C GLY A 90 -5.89 -40.71 1.18
N PRO A 91 -5.59 -40.22 2.39
CA PRO A 91 -6.11 -40.78 3.65
C PRO A 91 -7.55 -40.36 3.97
N GLY A 92 -8.24 -39.56 3.13
CA GLY A 92 -9.61 -39.09 3.36
C GLY A 92 -9.83 -37.61 3.09
N PHE A 93 -9.07 -37.02 2.17
CA PHE A 93 -9.39 -35.72 1.61
C PHE A 93 -10.62 -35.81 0.71
N LEU A 94 -11.49 -34.82 0.73
CA LEU A 94 -12.55 -34.64 -0.24
C LEU A 94 -12.18 -33.51 -1.17
N ASN A 95 -11.98 -33.86 -2.44
CA ASN A 95 -11.56 -32.94 -3.51
C ASN A 95 -12.75 -32.61 -4.41
N PHE A 96 -12.99 -31.33 -4.62
CA PHE A 96 -14.12 -30.80 -5.39
C PHE A 96 -13.64 -30.18 -6.70
N ARG A 97 -14.39 -30.41 -7.79
CA ARG A 97 -14.12 -29.77 -9.10
C ARG A 97 -15.22 -28.78 -9.44
N LEU A 98 -14.78 -27.58 -9.85
CA LEU A 98 -15.67 -26.52 -10.28
C LEU A 98 -16.39 -26.88 -11.58
N GLY A 99 -17.64 -26.44 -11.69
CA GLY A 99 -18.45 -26.52 -12.89
C GLY A 99 -18.68 -25.17 -13.57
N ASP A 100 -19.30 -25.21 -14.75
CA ASP A 100 -19.53 -24.05 -15.62
C ASP A 100 -20.29 -22.92 -14.92
N LYS A 101 -21.15 -23.26 -13.96
CA LYS A 101 -21.87 -22.26 -13.16
C LYS A 101 -20.94 -21.30 -12.43
N TRP A 102 -19.85 -21.80 -11.84
CA TRP A 102 -18.90 -20.93 -11.15
C TRP A 102 -18.13 -20.02 -12.11
N PHE A 103 -17.72 -20.56 -13.26
CA PHE A 103 -17.02 -19.79 -14.30
C PHE A 103 -17.91 -18.67 -14.84
N ARG A 104 -19.18 -19.00 -15.18
CA ARG A 104 -20.18 -18.03 -15.61
C ARG A 104 -20.41 -16.94 -14.56
N ASP A 105 -20.68 -17.34 -13.32
CA ASP A 105 -21.02 -16.41 -12.24
C ASP A 105 -19.82 -15.51 -11.90
N THR A 106 -18.57 -15.99 -12.09
CA THR A 106 -17.35 -15.18 -11.96
C THR A 106 -17.30 -14.09 -13.03
N VAL A 107 -17.50 -14.42 -14.29
CA VAL A 107 -17.49 -13.44 -15.40
C VAL A 107 -18.64 -12.44 -15.25
N ALA A 108 -19.83 -12.92 -14.90
CA ALA A 108 -21.00 -12.07 -14.64
C ALA A 108 -20.78 -11.14 -13.45
N CYS A 109 -20.02 -11.58 -12.44
CA CYS A 109 -19.64 -10.74 -11.29
C CYS A 109 -18.73 -9.58 -11.72
N VAL A 110 -17.71 -9.85 -12.56
CA VAL A 110 -16.83 -8.80 -13.10
C VAL A 110 -17.61 -7.79 -13.92
N GLU A 111 -18.52 -8.27 -14.79
CA GLU A 111 -19.36 -7.42 -15.61
C GLU A 111 -20.25 -6.49 -14.76
N ARG A 112 -20.95 -7.06 -13.77
CA ARG A 112 -21.86 -6.32 -12.89
C ARG A 112 -21.13 -5.30 -12.03
N GLU A 113 -19.98 -5.67 -11.48
CA GLU A 113 -19.23 -4.82 -10.55
C GLU A 113 -18.33 -3.81 -11.28
N GLY A 114 -17.93 -4.07 -12.52
CA GLY A 114 -17.16 -3.15 -13.35
C GLY A 114 -15.89 -2.64 -12.67
N ALA A 115 -15.78 -1.33 -12.45
CA ALA A 115 -14.66 -0.70 -11.78
C ALA A 115 -14.57 -1.08 -10.28
N ASP A 116 -15.68 -1.46 -9.66
CA ASP A 116 -15.72 -1.86 -8.26
C ASP A 116 -15.35 -3.32 -8.04
N TYR A 117 -15.17 -4.10 -9.11
CA TYR A 117 -14.70 -5.47 -8.97
C TYR A 117 -13.38 -5.53 -8.20
N GLY A 118 -13.34 -6.39 -7.19
CA GLY A 118 -12.24 -6.49 -6.23
C GLY A 118 -12.45 -5.69 -4.94
N CYS A 119 -13.43 -4.80 -4.87
CA CYS A 119 -13.82 -4.16 -3.60
C CYS A 119 -14.28 -5.21 -2.58
N ASN A 120 -13.98 -4.94 -1.32
CA ASN A 120 -14.41 -5.78 -0.20
C ASN A 120 -14.67 -4.92 1.04
N ASP A 121 -15.38 -5.47 2.01
CA ASP A 121 -15.84 -4.79 3.22
C ASP A 121 -14.96 -5.08 4.46
N THR A 122 -13.73 -5.57 4.27
CA THR A 122 -12.86 -6.01 5.40
C THR A 122 -12.56 -4.87 6.38
N LEU A 123 -12.44 -3.64 5.87
CA LEU A 123 -12.14 -2.44 6.65
C LEU A 123 -13.33 -1.46 6.70
N LYS A 124 -14.53 -1.94 6.41
CA LYS A 124 -15.73 -1.11 6.38
C LYS A 124 -15.96 -0.38 7.70
N GLY A 125 -16.16 0.93 7.59
CA GLY A 125 -16.43 1.81 8.72
C GLY A 125 -15.19 2.31 9.45
N GLN A 126 -13.98 1.81 9.14
CA GLN A 126 -12.75 2.31 9.73
C GLN A 126 -12.30 3.62 9.07
N LYS A 127 -11.97 4.62 9.88
CA LYS A 127 -11.40 5.88 9.46
C LYS A 127 -9.87 5.80 9.60
N ILE A 128 -9.17 5.66 8.48
CA ILE A 128 -7.73 5.41 8.44
C ILE A 128 -7.00 6.60 7.83
N MET A 129 -5.95 7.10 8.51
CA MET A 129 -5.01 8.05 7.93
C MET A 129 -3.78 7.31 7.42
N VAL A 130 -3.32 7.68 6.22
CA VAL A 130 -2.01 7.30 5.69
C VAL A 130 -1.19 8.57 5.51
N GLU A 131 -0.12 8.71 6.29
CA GLU A 131 0.87 9.79 6.18
C GLU A 131 2.09 9.29 5.44
N PHE A 132 2.52 10.01 4.41
CA PHE A 132 3.65 9.59 3.60
C PHE A 132 4.33 10.76 2.89
N VAL A 133 5.59 10.56 2.51
CA VAL A 133 6.56 11.55 2.01
C VAL A 133 7.01 12.49 3.13
N SER A 134 6.17 13.41 3.58
CA SER A 134 6.42 14.36 4.69
C SER A 134 7.83 14.95 4.66
N ALA A 135 8.28 15.38 3.46
CA ALA A 135 9.61 15.93 3.24
C ALA A 135 9.71 17.38 3.71
N ASN A 136 10.90 17.78 4.21
CA ASN A 136 11.15 19.16 4.60
C ASN A 136 11.02 20.10 3.41
N PRO A 137 10.30 21.23 3.53
CA PRO A 137 10.06 22.18 2.42
C PRO A 137 11.25 23.13 2.17
N THR A 138 12.47 22.70 2.49
CA THR A 138 13.71 23.48 2.39
C THR A 138 14.44 23.31 1.04
N GLY A 139 13.89 22.50 0.14
CA GLY A 139 14.47 22.25 -1.19
C GLY A 139 13.67 21.22 -1.99
N PRO A 140 14.17 20.80 -3.16
CA PRO A 140 13.50 19.81 -4.01
C PRO A 140 13.45 18.44 -3.35
N MET A 141 12.35 17.71 -3.57
CA MET A 141 12.21 16.33 -3.12
C MET A 141 13.22 15.44 -3.84
N HIS A 142 13.84 14.52 -3.12
CA HIS A 142 14.77 13.54 -3.67
C HIS A 142 14.09 12.20 -3.98
N MET A 143 14.80 11.32 -4.65
CA MET A 143 14.28 10.01 -5.10
C MET A 143 13.75 9.12 -3.97
N GLY A 144 14.28 9.20 -2.75
CA GLY A 144 13.73 8.47 -1.60
C GLY A 144 12.28 8.84 -1.30
N ASN A 145 11.92 10.12 -1.52
CA ASN A 145 10.54 10.60 -1.40
C ASN A 145 9.64 10.00 -2.49
N ALA A 146 10.17 9.77 -3.70
CA ALA A 146 9.43 9.15 -4.79
C ALA A 146 8.91 7.75 -4.40
N ARG A 147 9.77 6.91 -3.79
CA ARG A 147 9.37 5.58 -3.33
C ARG A 147 8.31 5.64 -2.24
N GLY A 148 8.54 6.47 -1.21
CA GLY A 148 7.59 6.67 -0.13
C GLY A 148 6.24 7.18 -0.60
N GLY A 149 6.26 8.06 -1.60
CA GLY A 149 5.06 8.59 -2.25
C GLY A 149 4.21 7.49 -2.89
N VAL A 150 4.82 6.64 -3.70
CA VAL A 150 4.11 5.54 -4.37
C VAL A 150 3.58 4.52 -3.37
N LEU A 151 4.40 4.11 -2.42
CA LEU A 151 3.99 3.12 -1.41
C LEU A 151 2.80 3.64 -0.60
N GLY A 152 2.86 4.88 -0.11
CA GLY A 152 1.79 5.48 0.68
C GLY A 152 0.50 5.67 -0.11
N ASP A 153 0.59 6.20 -1.33
CA ASP A 153 -0.58 6.43 -2.18
C ASP A 153 -1.24 5.11 -2.61
N THR A 154 -0.44 4.11 -3.00
CA THR A 154 -0.98 2.79 -3.36
C THR A 154 -1.58 2.08 -2.16
N LEU A 155 -0.94 2.14 -0.99
CA LEU A 155 -1.48 1.59 0.25
C LEU A 155 -2.83 2.24 0.59
N ALA A 156 -2.91 3.56 0.52
CA ALA A 156 -4.16 4.30 0.74
C ALA A 156 -5.27 3.83 -0.22
N SER A 157 -4.95 3.63 -1.50
CA SER A 157 -5.89 3.13 -2.51
C SER A 157 -6.36 1.69 -2.23
N VAL A 158 -5.44 0.81 -1.80
CA VAL A 158 -5.74 -0.59 -1.43
C VAL A 158 -6.66 -0.65 -0.20
N LEU A 159 -6.38 0.15 0.83
CA LEU A 159 -7.22 0.25 2.03
C LEU A 159 -8.61 0.79 1.70
N GLN A 160 -8.70 1.80 0.83
CA GLN A 160 -9.97 2.35 0.35
C GLN A 160 -10.77 1.30 -0.43
N LYS A 161 -10.11 0.52 -1.31
CA LYS A 161 -10.76 -0.58 -2.05
C LYS A 161 -11.21 -1.71 -1.12
N SER A 162 -10.63 -1.80 0.08
CA SER A 162 -11.02 -2.73 1.14
C SER A 162 -12.10 -2.18 2.09
N GLY A 163 -12.70 -1.02 1.77
CA GLY A 163 -13.85 -0.45 2.46
C GLY A 163 -13.55 0.61 3.52
N ALA A 164 -12.27 0.96 3.74
CA ALA A 164 -11.90 2.01 4.68
C ALA A 164 -12.24 3.42 4.16
N ASN A 165 -12.56 4.32 5.09
CA ASN A 165 -12.58 5.77 4.84
C ASN A 165 -11.15 6.29 5.04
N VAL A 166 -10.42 6.45 3.93
CA VAL A 166 -8.98 6.76 3.95
C VAL A 166 -8.74 8.26 3.77
N TRP A 167 -7.80 8.78 4.56
CA TRP A 167 -7.30 10.15 4.52
C TRP A 167 -5.81 10.14 4.23
N ARG A 168 -5.39 10.84 3.16
CA ARG A 168 -3.99 10.99 2.75
C ARG A 168 -3.45 12.29 3.30
N GLU A 169 -2.34 12.24 4.03
CA GLU A 169 -1.76 13.41 4.67
C GLU A 169 -0.29 13.58 4.37
N PHE A 170 0.10 14.83 4.11
CA PHE A 170 1.47 15.29 4.04
C PHE A 170 1.74 16.18 5.25
N TYR A 171 2.70 15.79 6.10
CA TYR A 171 3.15 16.64 7.20
C TYR A 171 4.23 17.61 6.72
N VAL A 172 3.98 18.89 6.88
CA VAL A 172 4.89 19.97 6.50
C VAL A 172 5.64 20.42 7.74
N ASN A 173 6.94 20.11 7.80
CA ASN A 173 7.82 20.61 8.85
C ASN A 173 8.24 22.04 8.50
N ASP A 174 7.38 23.01 8.81
CA ASP A 174 7.55 24.45 8.56
C ASP A 174 8.00 25.23 9.79
N ALA A 175 8.50 24.54 10.83
CA ALA A 175 8.94 25.12 12.09
C ALA A 175 10.30 24.53 12.55
N GLY A 176 10.91 25.14 13.56
CA GLY A 176 12.10 24.64 14.24
C GLY A 176 13.41 24.81 13.47
N ASN A 177 14.43 24.05 13.90
CA ASN A 177 15.84 24.26 13.51
C ASN A 177 16.11 24.16 11.99
N GLN A 178 15.36 23.34 11.25
CA GLN A 178 15.54 23.20 9.81
C GLN A 178 15.14 24.49 9.08
N ILE A 179 14.05 25.10 9.51
CA ILE A 179 13.57 26.37 8.95
C ILE A 179 14.49 27.52 9.34
N GLU A 180 15.03 27.54 10.57
CA GLU A 180 16.04 28.52 10.95
C GLU A 180 17.30 28.43 10.09
N LYS A 181 17.82 27.22 9.84
CA LYS A 181 18.95 27.01 8.92
C LYS A 181 18.64 27.43 7.49
N PHE A 182 17.42 27.15 7.02
CA PHE A 182 16.94 27.58 5.73
C PHE A 182 16.90 29.10 5.61
N ALA A 183 16.33 29.78 6.61
CA ALA A 183 16.29 31.23 6.68
C ALA A 183 17.70 31.86 6.66
N LYS A 184 18.64 31.34 7.48
CA LYS A 184 20.04 31.77 7.50
C LYS A 184 20.74 31.58 6.16
N SER A 185 20.47 30.47 5.48
CA SER A 185 21.03 30.22 4.16
C SER A 185 20.52 31.20 3.11
N LEU A 186 19.22 31.49 3.13
CA LEU A 186 18.60 32.49 2.25
C LEU A 186 19.12 33.90 2.59
N GLU A 187 19.25 34.25 3.87
CA GLU A 187 19.78 35.54 4.32
C GLU A 187 21.20 35.77 3.80
N ALA A 188 22.09 34.80 3.99
CA ALA A 188 23.46 34.92 3.52
C ALA A 188 23.50 35.19 2.01
N ARG A 189 22.71 34.47 1.18
CA ARG A 189 22.64 34.70 -0.26
C ARG A 189 22.00 36.01 -0.63
N TYR A 190 20.94 36.42 0.06
CA TYR A 190 20.31 37.74 -0.13
C TYR A 190 21.30 38.88 0.16
N LEU A 191 22.00 38.81 1.28
CA LEU A 191 23.00 39.83 1.63
C LEU A 191 24.21 39.81 0.70
N GLN A 192 24.64 38.66 0.19
CA GLN A 192 25.69 38.53 -0.83
C GLN A 192 25.30 39.21 -2.16
N ILE A 193 24.02 39.15 -2.54
CA ILE A 193 23.53 39.88 -3.75
C ILE A 193 23.69 41.40 -3.59
N ILE A 194 23.44 41.92 -2.38
CA ILE A 194 23.47 43.36 -2.12
C ILE A 194 24.88 43.87 -1.85
N LYS A 195 25.65 43.16 -1.02
CA LYS A 195 26.94 43.62 -0.47
C LYS A 195 28.15 43.05 -1.23
N GLY A 196 27.95 42.01 -2.06
CA GLY A 196 29.02 41.24 -2.70
C GLY A 196 29.28 39.89 -1.99
N GLU A 197 29.71 38.89 -2.77
CA GLU A 197 29.93 37.52 -2.25
C GLU A 197 30.98 37.48 -1.12
N ASP A 198 32.07 38.25 -1.26
CA ASP A 198 33.17 38.26 -0.29
C ASP A 198 32.85 39.05 1.00
N ALA A 199 31.76 39.81 1.01
CA ALA A 199 31.37 40.64 2.14
C ALA A 199 30.50 39.89 3.19
N VAL A 200 30.01 38.72 2.84
CA VAL A 200 29.10 37.92 3.70
C VAL A 200 29.51 36.47 3.68
N GLU A 201 29.92 35.97 4.85
CA GLU A 201 30.25 34.54 5.04
C GLU A 201 28.98 33.67 4.96
N PHE A 202 29.06 32.58 4.19
CA PHE A 202 27.95 31.65 4.11
C PHE A 202 28.04 30.61 5.25
N PRO A 203 26.93 30.31 5.96
CA PRO A 203 26.95 29.35 7.07
C PRO A 203 27.47 27.97 6.64
N GLU A 204 28.45 27.42 7.36
CA GLU A 204 29.05 26.11 7.06
C GLU A 204 28.01 24.98 7.05
N ASP A 205 27.07 25.03 7.99
CA ASP A 205 25.98 24.06 8.15
C ASP A 205 24.69 24.44 7.37
N GLY A 206 24.77 25.42 6.48
CA GLY A 206 23.67 25.93 5.67
C GLY A 206 23.33 25.04 4.45
N TYR A 207 22.26 25.39 3.78
CA TYR A 207 21.84 24.77 2.52
C TYR A 207 22.59 25.38 1.33
N HIS A 208 23.54 24.65 0.75
CA HIS A 208 24.44 25.14 -0.31
C HIS A 208 23.87 25.03 -1.74
N GLY A 209 22.63 24.59 -1.92
CA GLY A 209 22.01 24.35 -3.22
C GLY A 209 21.85 25.62 -4.08
N ASP A 210 21.79 25.45 -5.41
CA ASP A 210 21.50 26.60 -6.33
C ASP A 210 20.08 27.09 -6.16
N ASP A 211 19.16 26.21 -5.72
CA ASP A 211 17.80 26.54 -5.33
C ASP A 211 17.75 27.65 -4.26
N ILE A 212 18.69 27.65 -3.31
CA ILE A 212 18.81 28.73 -2.31
C ILE A 212 19.27 30.04 -2.98
N ARG A 213 20.21 30.00 -3.94
CA ARG A 213 20.63 31.17 -4.71
C ARG A 213 19.49 31.74 -5.57
N GLU A 214 18.74 30.85 -6.21
CA GLU A 214 17.57 31.20 -7.02
C GLU A 214 16.47 31.86 -6.18
N LEU A 215 16.13 31.28 -5.03
CA LEU A 215 15.14 31.85 -4.10
C LEU A 215 15.57 33.19 -3.56
N ALA A 216 16.85 33.36 -3.16
CA ALA A 216 17.38 34.63 -2.66
C ALA A 216 17.36 35.71 -3.75
N ARG A 217 17.68 35.34 -4.99
CA ARG A 217 17.58 36.27 -6.15
C ARG A 217 16.13 36.66 -6.41
N ALA A 218 15.20 35.71 -6.45
CA ALA A 218 13.79 35.99 -6.63
C ALA A 218 13.21 36.87 -5.51
N PHE A 219 13.68 36.67 -4.27
CA PHE A 219 13.31 37.52 -3.15
C PHE A 219 13.84 38.95 -3.36
N TYR A 220 15.11 39.11 -3.75
CA TYR A 220 15.70 40.41 -4.04
C TYR A 220 15.01 41.12 -5.23
N GLU A 221 14.67 40.39 -6.29
CA GLU A 221 13.93 40.95 -7.44
C GLU A 221 12.55 41.47 -7.03
N LYS A 222 11.90 40.85 -6.04
CA LYS A 222 10.58 41.26 -5.56
C LYS A 222 10.62 42.37 -4.51
N GLU A 223 11.52 42.28 -3.55
CA GLU A 223 11.55 43.15 -2.36
C GLU A 223 12.69 44.18 -2.35
N GLY A 224 13.69 44.05 -3.26
CA GLY A 224 14.87 44.88 -3.28
C GLY A 224 15.71 44.82 -2.02
N ASP A 225 16.17 45.95 -1.54
CA ASP A 225 16.97 46.12 -0.33
C ASP A 225 16.13 46.38 0.95
N LYS A 226 14.80 46.27 0.86
CA LYS A 226 13.85 46.58 1.94
C LYS A 226 14.20 45.92 3.30
N TYR A 227 14.76 44.72 3.26
CA TYR A 227 15.11 43.95 4.46
C TYR A 227 16.59 44.10 4.84
N LEU A 228 17.35 45.01 4.24
CA LEU A 228 18.78 45.20 4.55
C LEU A 228 19.00 45.70 5.98
N ASP A 229 18.25 46.74 6.36
CA ASP A 229 18.43 47.48 7.61
C ASP A 229 17.45 47.04 8.72
N CYS A 230 16.62 46.01 8.51
CA CYS A 230 15.77 45.47 9.56
C CYS A 230 16.55 44.53 10.51
N ASP A 231 15.97 44.21 11.66
CA ASP A 231 16.54 43.23 12.56
C ASP A 231 16.60 41.82 11.92
N GLU A 232 17.51 40.99 12.42
CA GLU A 232 17.77 39.63 11.91
C GLU A 232 16.51 38.77 11.90
N LYS A 233 15.71 38.83 12.98
CA LYS A 233 14.50 38.04 13.09
C LYS A 233 13.47 38.38 12.02
N THR A 234 13.19 39.66 11.83
CA THR A 234 12.28 40.17 10.78
C THR A 234 12.73 39.73 9.39
N ARG A 235 14.03 39.76 9.13
CA ARG A 235 14.60 39.31 7.85
C ARG A 235 14.50 37.81 7.68
N HIS A 236 14.82 37.01 8.71
CA HIS A 236 14.66 35.55 8.69
C HIS A 236 13.22 35.14 8.46
N ASP A 237 12.27 35.73 9.19
CA ASP A 237 10.84 35.42 9.05
C ASP A 237 10.34 35.71 7.63
N ALA A 238 10.76 36.85 7.04
CA ALA A 238 10.39 37.21 5.67
C ALA A 238 10.98 36.26 4.62
N LEU A 239 12.26 35.91 4.74
CA LEU A 239 12.95 35.00 3.82
C LEU A 239 12.45 33.58 3.92
N ALA A 240 12.27 33.07 5.15
CA ALA A 240 11.71 31.74 5.38
C ALA A 240 10.30 31.62 4.77
N ARG A 241 9.43 32.60 5.06
CA ARG A 241 8.07 32.64 4.50
C ARG A 241 8.08 32.64 2.97
N PHE A 242 8.90 33.51 2.37
CA PHE A 242 9.03 33.56 0.92
C PHE A 242 9.52 32.23 0.35
N GLY A 243 10.52 31.59 0.97
CA GLY A 243 11.03 30.30 0.55
C GLY A 243 9.97 29.21 0.64
N LEU A 244 9.21 29.14 1.74
CA LEU A 244 8.13 28.18 1.92
C LEU A 244 6.98 28.40 0.92
N ASP A 245 6.57 29.66 0.71
CA ASP A 245 5.51 30.03 -0.26
C ASP A 245 5.87 29.64 -1.70
N ASN A 246 7.16 29.49 -2.02
CA ASN A 246 7.63 29.00 -3.31
C ASN A 246 7.81 27.46 -3.35
N ASN A 247 8.41 26.87 -2.31
CA ASN A 247 8.76 25.46 -2.31
C ASN A 247 7.53 24.55 -2.15
N ILE A 248 6.60 24.88 -1.26
CA ILE A 248 5.42 24.03 -1.00
C ILE A 248 4.56 23.86 -2.26
N PRO A 249 4.17 24.91 -2.99
CA PRO A 249 3.45 24.75 -4.24
C PRO A 249 4.23 23.99 -5.32
N LYS A 250 5.59 24.09 -5.32
CA LYS A 250 6.43 23.29 -6.23
C LYS A 250 6.35 21.81 -5.88
N MET A 251 6.48 21.47 -4.59
CA MET A 251 6.33 20.08 -4.11
C MET A 251 4.95 19.51 -4.46
N GLN A 252 3.90 20.31 -4.30
CA GLN A 252 2.52 19.93 -4.67
C GLN A 252 2.40 19.62 -6.16
N ARG A 253 2.97 20.46 -7.03
CA ARG A 253 2.98 20.22 -8.48
C ARG A 253 3.78 18.99 -8.87
N ASP A 254 4.94 18.76 -8.24
CA ASP A 254 5.79 17.58 -8.52
C ASP A 254 5.09 16.29 -8.12
N LEU A 255 4.41 16.28 -6.96
CA LEU A 255 3.62 15.14 -6.51
C LEU A 255 2.38 14.92 -7.37
N ALA A 256 1.69 15.99 -7.78
CA ALA A 256 0.56 15.88 -8.72
C ALA A 256 1.00 15.31 -10.08
N ARG A 257 2.17 15.74 -10.62
CA ARG A 257 2.77 15.14 -11.81
C ARG A 257 3.06 13.64 -11.62
N TYR A 258 3.43 13.24 -10.40
CA TYR A 258 3.66 11.84 -10.03
C TYR A 258 2.36 11.04 -9.81
N GLY A 259 1.21 11.69 -9.97
CA GLY A 259 -0.12 11.09 -9.76
C GLY A 259 -0.50 10.95 -8.29
N ILE A 260 0.10 11.73 -7.40
CA ILE A 260 -0.15 11.68 -5.95
C ILE A 260 -0.89 12.95 -5.53
N GLN A 261 -1.98 12.77 -4.78
CA GLN A 261 -2.78 13.84 -4.20
C GLN A 261 -3.04 13.57 -2.72
N TYR A 262 -3.10 14.64 -1.94
CA TYR A 262 -3.34 14.61 -0.52
C TYR A 262 -4.67 15.29 -0.17
N ASP A 263 -5.35 14.75 0.84
CA ASP A 263 -6.53 15.37 1.41
C ASP A 263 -6.15 16.57 2.30
N GLN A 264 -4.95 16.51 2.92
CA GLN A 264 -4.44 17.61 3.74
C GLN A 264 -2.92 17.71 3.68
N TRP A 265 -2.45 18.97 3.63
CA TRP A 265 -1.10 19.38 3.98
C TRP A 265 -1.16 19.95 5.39
N PHE A 266 -0.64 19.21 6.36
CA PHE A 266 -0.71 19.57 7.79
C PHE A 266 0.58 20.31 8.18
N PHE A 267 0.46 21.55 8.66
CA PHE A 267 1.57 22.39 9.04
C PHE A 267 1.93 22.23 10.53
N GLU A 268 3.21 21.94 10.83
CA GLU A 268 3.72 21.81 12.22
C GLU A 268 3.53 23.10 13.01
N SER A 269 3.74 24.26 12.37
CA SER A 269 3.55 25.60 12.99
C SER A 269 2.19 25.73 13.67
N SER A 270 1.14 25.15 13.10
CA SER A 270 -0.22 25.20 13.69
C SER A 270 -0.32 24.57 15.08
N LEU A 271 0.49 23.55 15.38
CA LEU A 271 0.54 22.91 16.71
C LEU A 271 1.23 23.81 17.73
N HIS A 272 2.25 24.55 17.29
CA HIS A 272 2.97 25.49 18.14
C HIS A 272 2.14 26.75 18.41
N GLU A 273 1.57 27.36 17.38
CA GLU A 273 0.75 28.57 17.45
C GLU A 273 -0.52 28.38 18.29
N SER A 274 -1.16 27.22 18.18
CA SER A 274 -2.32 26.89 18.99
C SER A 274 -2.00 26.50 20.43
N GLY A 275 -0.73 26.35 20.78
CA GLY A 275 -0.29 25.85 22.09
C GLY A 275 -0.50 24.34 22.28
N TYR A 276 -0.90 23.60 21.23
CA TYR A 276 -1.25 22.19 21.35
C TYR A 276 -0.07 21.29 21.72
N VAL A 277 1.18 21.67 21.37
CA VAL A 277 2.39 20.98 21.82
C VAL A 277 2.51 21.08 23.34
N ALA A 278 2.36 22.28 23.91
CA ALA A 278 2.39 22.51 25.36
C ALA A 278 1.28 21.72 26.08
N ASP A 279 0.07 21.71 25.54
CA ASP A 279 -1.08 20.98 26.09
C ASP A 279 -0.85 19.46 26.06
N SER A 280 -0.20 18.95 25.03
CA SER A 280 0.12 17.52 24.92
C SER A 280 1.18 17.08 25.92
N VAL A 281 2.19 17.91 26.12
CA VAL A 281 3.22 17.67 27.15
C VAL A 281 2.62 17.77 28.55
N ARG A 282 1.73 18.74 28.79
CA ARG A 282 1.01 18.88 30.06
C ARG A 282 0.16 17.64 30.36
N ALA A 283 -0.55 17.11 29.36
CA ALA A 283 -1.33 15.88 29.53
C ALA A 283 -0.47 14.69 30.01
N LEU A 284 0.73 14.52 29.47
CA LEU A 284 1.68 13.50 29.94
C LEU A 284 2.17 13.77 31.37
N THR A 285 2.33 15.05 31.74
CA THR A 285 2.72 15.46 33.08
C THR A 285 1.62 15.16 34.11
N ASP A 286 0.38 15.52 33.78
CA ASP A 286 -0.79 15.28 34.65
C ASP A 286 -1.05 13.77 34.86
N LEU A 287 -0.67 12.93 33.89
CA LEU A 287 -0.71 11.47 33.98
C LEU A 287 0.52 10.86 34.70
N GLY A 288 1.49 11.67 35.14
CA GLY A 288 2.66 11.22 35.90
C GLY A 288 3.74 10.51 35.05
N PHE A 289 3.80 10.80 33.76
CA PHE A 289 4.79 10.22 32.83
C PHE A 289 5.99 11.14 32.58
N THR A 290 6.09 12.29 33.26
CA THR A 290 7.22 13.20 33.08
C THR A 290 7.92 13.51 34.42
N TYR A 291 9.17 14.00 34.35
CA TYR A 291 9.94 14.50 35.46
C TYR A 291 10.90 15.61 35.02
N GLU A 292 11.30 16.47 35.95
CA GLU A 292 12.29 17.50 35.69
C GLU A 292 13.69 17.03 36.09
N LYS A 293 14.68 17.29 35.23
CA LYS A 293 16.08 17.03 35.45
C LYS A 293 16.94 18.05 34.72
N ASP A 294 17.90 18.65 35.38
CA ASP A 294 18.85 19.63 34.83
C ASP A 294 18.14 20.78 34.09
N GLY A 295 17.00 21.24 34.61
CA GLY A 295 16.17 22.30 34.02
C GLY A 295 15.38 21.90 32.80
N ALA A 296 15.47 20.65 32.35
CA ALA A 296 14.71 20.08 31.21
C ALA A 296 13.58 19.18 31.71
N LEU A 297 12.50 19.10 30.95
CA LEU A 297 11.39 18.16 31.20
C LEU A 297 11.59 16.90 30.38
N TRP A 298 11.58 15.76 31.05
CA TRP A 298 11.82 14.44 30.47
C TRP A 298 10.57 13.56 30.50
N LEU A 299 10.41 12.70 29.51
CA LEU A 299 9.41 11.62 29.46
C LEU A 299 10.04 10.34 30.04
N HIS A 300 9.31 9.64 30.90
CA HIS A 300 9.65 8.29 31.38
C HIS A 300 9.52 7.22 30.29
N THR A 301 10.15 7.43 29.14
CA THR A 301 10.07 6.52 27.98
C THR A 301 10.54 5.12 28.34
N SER A 302 11.61 5.00 29.12
CA SER A 302 12.15 3.71 29.57
C SER A 302 11.13 2.91 30.38
N ARG A 303 10.40 3.57 31.30
CA ARG A 303 9.34 2.94 32.10
C ARG A 303 8.17 2.51 31.23
N ILE A 304 7.69 3.38 30.35
CA ILE A 304 6.57 3.11 29.43
C ILE A 304 6.88 1.88 28.55
N LEU A 305 8.06 1.86 27.93
CA LEU A 305 8.48 0.75 27.07
C LEU A 305 8.68 -0.54 27.86
N ALA A 306 9.26 -0.47 29.07
CA ALA A 306 9.42 -1.65 29.93
C ALA A 306 8.07 -2.26 30.32
N GLU A 307 7.08 -1.43 30.67
CA GLU A 307 5.72 -1.89 30.98
C GLU A 307 5.05 -2.55 29.76
N ASN A 308 5.19 -1.98 28.56
CA ASN A 308 4.65 -2.56 27.33
C ASN A 308 5.31 -3.90 26.97
N LEU A 309 6.63 -3.99 27.09
CA LEU A 309 7.38 -5.23 26.86
C LEU A 309 7.02 -6.34 27.85
N LYS A 310 6.78 -5.99 29.13
CA LYS A 310 6.27 -6.94 30.16
C LYS A 310 4.88 -7.46 29.79
N LYS A 311 3.96 -6.59 29.36
CA LYS A 311 2.63 -6.99 28.86
C LYS A 311 2.73 -7.94 27.66
N ALA A 312 3.75 -7.75 26.80
CA ALA A 312 4.06 -8.62 25.68
C ALA A 312 4.82 -9.91 26.08
N GLY A 313 5.02 -10.17 27.38
CA GLY A 313 5.62 -11.40 27.89
C GLY A 313 7.16 -11.44 27.91
N LYS A 314 7.85 -10.30 27.74
CA LYS A 314 9.32 -10.24 27.87
C LYS A 314 9.74 -10.31 29.33
N SER A 315 10.87 -11.01 29.61
CA SER A 315 11.45 -11.08 30.94
C SER A 315 12.13 -9.77 31.35
N ASP A 316 12.22 -9.52 32.67
CA ASP A 316 12.95 -8.34 33.19
C ASP A 316 14.41 -8.32 32.72
N ALA A 317 15.08 -9.47 32.67
CA ALA A 317 16.45 -9.59 32.19
C ALA A 317 16.61 -9.21 30.71
N ASP A 318 15.64 -9.54 29.86
CA ASP A 318 15.67 -9.16 28.43
C ASP A 318 15.41 -7.66 28.27
N ILE A 319 14.52 -7.08 29.09
CA ILE A 319 14.21 -5.65 29.09
C ILE A 319 15.43 -4.83 29.52
N GLU A 320 16.12 -5.25 30.59
CA GLU A 320 17.32 -4.59 31.09
C GLU A 320 18.44 -4.55 30.03
N ARG A 321 18.62 -5.63 29.25
CA ARG A 321 19.60 -5.71 28.17
C ARG A 321 19.35 -4.69 27.04
N LEU A 322 18.11 -4.21 26.87
CA LEU A 322 17.78 -3.22 25.82
C LEU A 322 18.32 -1.83 26.16
N GLY A 323 18.70 -1.56 27.41
CA GLY A 323 19.27 -0.28 27.82
C GLY A 323 18.37 0.91 27.51
N LEU A 324 17.07 0.76 27.79
CA LEU A 324 16.04 1.78 27.48
C LEU A 324 16.40 3.11 28.14
N LYS A 325 16.15 4.21 27.44
CA LYS A 325 16.45 5.58 27.90
C LYS A 325 15.21 6.46 27.85
N ASP A 326 15.22 7.48 28.71
CA ASP A 326 14.19 8.51 28.69
C ASP A 326 14.49 9.59 27.65
N ASP A 327 13.45 10.30 27.22
CA ASP A 327 13.53 11.33 26.18
C ASP A 327 13.21 12.72 26.74
N VAL A 328 13.91 13.74 26.25
CA VAL A 328 13.63 15.14 26.56
C VAL A 328 12.42 15.61 25.75
N LEU A 329 11.42 16.16 26.43
CA LEU A 329 10.27 16.83 25.80
C LEU A 329 10.46 18.33 25.69
N ARG A 330 11.00 18.99 26.77
CA ARG A 330 11.30 20.41 26.77
C ARG A 330 12.72 20.63 27.32
N ARG A 331 13.51 21.35 26.55
CA ARG A 331 14.91 21.68 26.92
C ARG A 331 14.95 22.71 28.03
N ALA A 332 16.12 22.84 28.70
CA ALA A 332 16.36 23.84 29.76
C ALA A 332 16.13 25.30 29.32
N ASN A 333 16.29 25.58 28.02
CA ASN A 333 15.99 26.89 27.41
C ASN A 333 14.49 27.13 27.14
N GLY A 334 13.62 26.22 27.56
CA GLY A 334 12.17 26.33 27.41
C GLY A 334 11.58 25.82 26.09
N PHE A 335 12.40 25.50 25.07
CA PHE A 335 11.92 25.01 23.77
C PHE A 335 11.55 23.53 23.79
N TYR A 336 10.46 23.19 23.15
CA TYR A 336 10.04 21.81 22.92
C TYR A 336 10.95 21.11 21.91
N THR A 337 11.11 19.80 22.07
CA THR A 337 11.87 18.96 21.14
C THR A 337 10.99 18.51 19.97
N TYR A 338 11.59 18.00 18.89
CA TYR A 338 10.86 17.35 17.81
C TYR A 338 9.98 16.22 18.30
N PHE A 339 10.46 15.44 19.29
CA PHE A 339 9.67 14.36 19.86
C PHE A 339 8.38 14.86 20.55
N ALA A 340 8.42 15.99 21.21
CA ALA A 340 7.22 16.61 21.80
C ALA A 340 6.23 17.06 20.70
N ALA A 341 6.72 17.61 19.59
CA ALA A 341 5.90 17.97 18.45
C ALA A 341 5.27 16.74 17.78
N ASP A 342 6.04 15.65 17.59
CA ASP A 342 5.54 14.37 17.06
C ASP A 342 4.46 13.76 17.94
N ILE A 343 4.65 13.79 19.26
CA ILE A 343 3.63 13.32 20.22
C ILE A 343 2.34 14.16 20.08
N ALA A 344 2.47 15.48 20.01
CA ALA A 344 1.33 16.37 19.84
C ALA A 344 0.59 16.12 18.52
N TYR A 345 1.33 15.94 17.45
CA TYR A 345 0.76 15.65 16.13
C TYR A 345 -0.02 14.32 16.12
N HIS A 346 0.56 13.24 16.65
CA HIS A 346 -0.14 11.95 16.72
C HIS A 346 -1.30 11.97 17.70
N ARG A 347 -1.18 12.68 18.84
CA ARG A 347 -2.31 12.92 19.73
C ARG A 347 -3.44 13.66 19.00
N ASN A 348 -3.12 14.64 18.15
CA ASN A 348 -4.12 15.36 17.34
C ASN A 348 -4.87 14.41 16.39
N LYS A 349 -4.15 13.51 15.70
CA LYS A 349 -4.75 12.51 14.81
C LYS A 349 -5.81 11.65 15.52
N PHE A 350 -5.50 11.16 16.71
CA PHE A 350 -6.37 10.25 17.45
C PHE A 350 -7.44 10.97 18.29
N ALA A 351 -7.03 11.95 19.10
CA ALA A 351 -7.89 12.56 20.10
C ALA A 351 -8.80 13.67 19.53
N VAL A 352 -8.31 14.43 18.54
CA VAL A 352 -9.06 15.56 17.96
C VAL A 352 -9.75 15.16 16.65
N ARG A 353 -9.01 14.51 15.75
CA ARG A 353 -9.50 14.18 14.40
C ARG A 353 -10.19 12.82 14.34
N GLY A 354 -10.02 11.98 15.37
CA GLY A 354 -10.78 10.75 15.58
C GLY A 354 -10.50 9.66 14.53
N PHE A 355 -9.24 9.51 14.10
CA PHE A 355 -8.86 8.37 13.26
C PHE A 355 -8.83 7.09 14.09
N ASP A 356 -9.41 6.01 13.58
CA ASP A 356 -9.36 4.69 14.21
C ASP A 356 -7.97 4.09 14.11
N LYS A 357 -7.31 4.33 12.96
CA LYS A 357 -5.95 3.87 12.68
C LYS A 357 -5.15 4.94 11.94
N VAL A 358 -3.87 5.00 12.23
CA VAL A 358 -2.89 5.85 11.55
C VAL A 358 -1.76 4.97 11.04
N ILE A 359 -1.39 5.15 9.79
CA ILE A 359 -0.29 4.42 9.14
C ILE A 359 0.69 5.47 8.62
N ASN A 360 1.92 5.47 9.12
CA ASN A 360 2.98 6.34 8.63
C ASN A 360 3.96 5.53 7.77
N VAL A 361 4.33 6.07 6.61
CA VAL A 361 5.36 5.49 5.74
C VAL A 361 6.67 6.24 5.95
N TRP A 362 7.62 5.61 6.64
CA TRP A 362 8.89 6.21 7.05
C TRP A 362 10.11 5.52 6.41
N GLY A 363 11.23 6.23 6.32
CA GLY A 363 12.51 5.64 6.02
C GLY A 363 12.99 4.71 7.14
N ALA A 364 13.76 3.68 6.80
CA ALA A 364 14.26 2.69 7.77
C ALA A 364 15.18 3.28 8.84
N ASP A 365 15.76 4.46 8.62
CA ASP A 365 16.55 5.23 9.59
C ASP A 365 15.73 5.67 10.81
N HIS A 366 14.41 5.75 10.71
CA HIS A 366 13.50 6.08 11.81
C HIS A 366 13.10 4.89 12.70
N HIS A 367 13.63 3.68 12.49
CA HIS A 367 13.26 2.47 13.24
C HIS A 367 13.31 2.66 14.77
N GLY A 368 14.34 3.32 15.28
CA GLY A 368 14.49 3.58 16.73
C GLY A 368 13.44 4.53 17.33
N HIS A 369 12.71 5.27 16.50
CA HIS A 369 11.68 6.22 16.93
C HIS A 369 10.30 5.56 17.12
N VAL A 370 10.04 4.47 16.41
CA VAL A 370 8.73 3.79 16.37
C VAL A 370 8.20 3.41 17.75
N ALA A 371 8.99 2.64 18.51
CA ALA A 371 8.55 2.16 19.83
C ALA A 371 8.29 3.31 20.81
N ARG A 372 9.11 4.35 20.77
CA ARG A 372 8.96 5.54 21.64
C ARG A 372 7.69 6.31 21.37
N LEU A 373 7.35 6.50 20.10
CA LEU A 373 6.14 7.21 19.69
C LEU A 373 4.88 6.39 20.04
N LYS A 374 4.86 5.08 19.74
CA LYS A 374 3.77 4.19 20.15
C LYS A 374 3.57 4.21 21.66
N GLY A 375 4.68 4.09 22.43
CA GLY A 375 4.64 4.16 23.88
C GLY A 375 4.10 5.48 24.42
N ALA A 376 4.45 6.61 23.80
CA ALA A 376 3.89 7.91 24.19
C ALA A 376 2.36 7.99 23.94
N MET A 377 1.87 7.37 22.85
CA MET A 377 0.42 7.27 22.59
C MET A 377 -0.26 6.35 23.62
N ASP A 378 0.37 5.24 24.01
CA ASP A 378 -0.14 4.36 25.07
C ASP A 378 -0.21 5.09 26.41
N ALA A 379 0.82 5.87 26.77
CA ALA A 379 0.85 6.70 27.98
C ALA A 379 -0.30 7.74 28.01
N LEU A 380 -0.70 8.24 26.83
CA LEU A 380 -1.85 9.14 26.69
C LEU A 380 -3.21 8.40 26.62
N GLY A 381 -3.24 7.06 26.76
CA GLY A 381 -4.47 6.26 26.68
C GLY A 381 -5.05 6.15 25.26
N LEU A 382 -4.22 6.34 24.24
CA LEU A 382 -4.64 6.36 22.82
C LEU A 382 -4.39 5.03 22.08
N ASP A 383 -3.93 3.98 22.79
CA ASP A 383 -3.68 2.64 22.23
C ASP A 383 -2.73 2.66 21.02
N GLY A 384 -1.55 3.25 21.23
CA GLY A 384 -0.55 3.42 20.17
C GLY A 384 -0.08 2.09 19.58
N GLU A 385 -0.04 1.01 20.40
CA GLU A 385 0.39 -0.31 19.93
C GLU A 385 -0.52 -0.86 18.83
N HIS A 386 -1.84 -0.68 18.92
CA HIS A 386 -2.79 -1.24 17.96
C HIS A 386 -3.31 -0.23 16.93
N ARG A 387 -3.22 1.07 17.21
CA ARG A 387 -3.78 2.12 16.36
C ARG A 387 -2.76 2.86 15.51
N LEU A 388 -1.46 2.80 15.87
CA LEU A 388 -0.38 3.42 15.11
C LEU A 388 0.49 2.35 14.47
N ASP A 389 0.47 2.26 13.15
CA ASP A 389 1.34 1.38 12.37
C ASP A 389 2.38 2.20 11.60
N ILE A 390 3.58 1.67 11.51
CA ILE A 390 4.68 2.30 10.77
C ILE A 390 5.18 1.32 9.71
N VAL A 391 5.04 1.71 8.46
CA VAL A 391 5.62 1.00 7.32
C VAL A 391 7.01 1.56 7.06
N LEU A 392 8.03 0.75 7.29
CA LEU A 392 9.42 1.15 7.10
C LEU A 392 9.88 0.80 5.69
N MET A 393 10.22 1.80 4.88
CA MET A 393 10.75 1.60 3.55
C MET A 393 12.29 1.61 3.54
N GLN A 394 12.88 0.73 2.77
CA GLN A 394 14.33 0.64 2.58
C GLN A 394 14.82 1.61 1.50
N LEU A 395 16.14 1.88 1.51
CA LEU A 395 16.79 2.77 0.56
C LEU A 395 16.67 2.25 -0.89
N VAL A 396 16.66 3.19 -1.83
CA VAL A 396 16.71 2.91 -3.29
C VAL A 396 18.06 3.33 -3.83
N LYS A 397 18.65 2.48 -4.65
CA LYS A 397 19.83 2.79 -5.46
C LYS A 397 19.41 2.90 -6.93
N LEU A 398 19.72 4.01 -7.58
CA LEU A 398 19.58 4.10 -9.03
C LEU A 398 20.73 3.39 -9.70
N VAL A 399 20.42 2.59 -10.70
CA VAL A 399 21.42 1.89 -11.53
C VAL A 399 21.14 2.19 -13.01
N GLN A 400 22.18 2.41 -13.77
CA GLN A 400 22.15 2.49 -15.23
C GLN A 400 23.35 1.75 -15.80
N ASP A 401 23.12 0.83 -16.72
CA ASP A 401 24.17 0.00 -17.35
C ASP A 401 25.07 -0.71 -16.30
N GLY A 402 24.46 -1.20 -15.20
CA GLY A 402 25.15 -1.86 -14.09
C GLY A 402 25.96 -0.93 -13.18
N GLN A 403 25.92 0.38 -13.39
CA GLN A 403 26.61 1.39 -12.57
C GLN A 403 25.65 2.17 -11.70
N VAL A 404 26.04 2.42 -10.45
CA VAL A 404 25.24 3.23 -9.52
C VAL A 404 25.23 4.70 -9.94
N VAL A 405 24.07 5.26 -10.20
CA VAL A 405 23.86 6.66 -10.49
C VAL A 405 23.61 7.42 -9.19
N ARG A 406 24.58 8.22 -8.76
CA ARG A 406 24.47 9.02 -7.52
C ARG A 406 24.04 10.46 -7.76
N MET A 407 24.29 10.97 -8.95
CA MET A 407 24.05 12.37 -9.32
C MET A 407 23.33 12.47 -10.66
N SER A 408 22.46 13.44 -10.78
CA SER A 408 21.82 13.80 -12.04
C SER A 408 22.89 14.28 -13.04
N LYS A 409 22.91 13.73 -14.25
CA LYS A 409 23.81 14.17 -15.34
C LYS A 409 23.56 15.64 -15.72
N ARG A 410 22.34 16.13 -15.52
CA ARG A 410 21.93 17.50 -15.86
C ARG A 410 22.40 18.52 -14.83
N THR A 411 22.27 18.19 -13.53
CA THR A 411 22.48 19.15 -12.43
C THR A 411 23.77 18.92 -11.65
N GLY A 412 24.43 17.77 -11.79
CA GLY A 412 25.59 17.40 -10.99
C GLY A 412 25.29 17.16 -9.49
N LYS A 413 24.01 17.10 -9.12
CA LYS A 413 23.50 16.92 -7.75
C LYS A 413 22.81 15.58 -7.57
N ALA A 414 22.41 15.27 -6.34
CA ALA A 414 21.57 14.09 -6.07
C ALA A 414 20.30 14.13 -6.93
N VAL A 415 19.89 12.98 -7.44
CA VAL A 415 18.72 12.87 -8.33
C VAL A 415 17.47 13.27 -7.57
N SER A 416 16.79 14.31 -8.02
CA SER A 416 15.51 14.77 -7.51
C SER A 416 14.34 13.91 -8.04
N LEU A 417 13.16 14.04 -7.44
CA LEU A 417 11.92 13.47 -7.98
C LEU A 417 11.68 13.97 -9.41
N THR A 418 11.84 15.25 -9.66
CA THR A 418 11.66 15.84 -10.99
C THR A 418 12.63 15.26 -12.01
N ASP A 419 13.92 15.12 -11.65
CA ASP A 419 14.91 14.49 -12.55
C ASP A 419 14.52 13.03 -12.87
N LEU A 420 14.03 12.27 -11.89
CA LEU A 420 13.56 10.90 -12.12
C LEU A 420 12.39 10.85 -13.11
N LEU A 421 11.39 11.73 -12.92
CA LEU A 421 10.21 11.80 -13.79
C LEU A 421 10.50 12.34 -15.19
N ASP A 422 11.65 13.03 -15.39
CA ASP A 422 12.13 13.43 -16.70
C ASP A 422 12.87 12.27 -17.42
N MET A 423 13.41 11.32 -16.67
CA MET A 423 14.17 10.18 -17.21
C MET A 423 13.31 8.94 -17.46
N VAL A 424 12.24 8.74 -16.67
CA VAL A 424 11.47 7.48 -16.64
C VAL A 424 9.96 7.79 -16.61
N PRO A 425 9.14 7.04 -17.37
CA PRO A 425 7.69 7.17 -17.29
C PRO A 425 7.15 6.97 -15.87
N VAL A 426 6.13 7.75 -15.50
CA VAL A 426 5.47 7.66 -14.19
C VAL A 426 5.01 6.24 -13.87
N ASP A 427 4.40 5.54 -14.84
CA ASP A 427 3.93 4.17 -14.69
C ASP A 427 5.04 3.19 -14.32
N ALA A 428 6.22 3.34 -14.94
CA ALA A 428 7.36 2.52 -14.61
C ALA A 428 7.86 2.80 -13.18
N CYS A 429 7.97 4.08 -12.78
CA CYS A 429 8.30 4.44 -11.40
C CYS A 429 7.31 3.81 -10.41
N ARG A 430 6.01 3.97 -10.64
CA ARG A 430 4.96 3.45 -9.75
C ARG A 430 5.00 1.92 -9.68
N TYR A 431 5.13 1.25 -10.81
CA TYR A 431 5.19 -0.20 -10.86
C TYR A 431 6.41 -0.76 -10.11
N PHE A 432 7.59 -0.23 -10.39
CA PHE A 432 8.84 -0.73 -9.80
C PHE A 432 8.91 -0.48 -8.30
N PHE A 433 8.52 0.71 -7.82
CA PHE A 433 8.55 1.02 -6.39
C PHE A 433 7.59 0.18 -5.56
N ASN A 434 6.44 -0.20 -6.12
CA ASN A 434 5.49 -1.11 -5.46
C ASN A 434 5.94 -2.56 -5.43
N ALA A 435 6.87 -2.98 -6.32
CA ALA A 435 7.20 -4.40 -6.49
C ALA A 435 7.98 -5.02 -5.32
N LYS A 436 8.71 -4.22 -4.52
CA LYS A 436 9.55 -4.71 -3.42
C LYS A 436 9.59 -3.71 -2.26
N PRO A 437 8.51 -3.50 -1.51
CA PRO A 437 8.43 -2.42 -0.51
C PRO A 437 9.42 -2.59 0.65
N GLU A 438 9.68 -3.81 1.12
CA GLU A 438 10.43 -4.10 2.35
C GLU A 438 11.95 -4.27 2.14
N THR A 439 12.45 -4.36 0.91
CA THR A 439 13.85 -4.64 0.64
C THR A 439 14.58 -3.44 0.06
N GLN A 440 15.91 -3.39 0.24
CA GLN A 440 16.74 -2.48 -0.56
C GLN A 440 16.50 -2.77 -2.04
N MET A 441 16.32 -1.71 -2.81
CA MET A 441 15.96 -1.81 -4.21
C MET A 441 17.04 -1.17 -5.08
N GLU A 442 17.44 -1.87 -6.11
CA GLU A 442 18.13 -1.31 -7.26
C GLU A 442 17.07 -0.97 -8.32
N PHE A 443 16.92 0.32 -8.61
CA PHE A 443 16.04 0.82 -9.66
C PHE A 443 16.87 0.99 -10.94
N ASP A 444 16.67 0.10 -11.89
CA ASP A 444 17.36 0.12 -13.19
C ASP A 444 16.65 1.07 -14.15
N LEU A 445 17.29 2.21 -14.43
CA LEU A 445 16.78 3.22 -15.36
C LEU A 445 16.65 2.70 -16.79
N GLY A 446 17.59 1.85 -17.22
CA GLY A 446 17.57 1.23 -18.54
C GLY A 446 16.37 0.29 -18.70
N LEU A 447 16.15 -0.59 -17.72
CA LEU A 447 15.01 -1.51 -17.71
C LEU A 447 13.68 -0.76 -17.67
N ALA A 448 13.60 0.31 -16.89
CA ALA A 448 12.36 1.07 -16.69
C ALA A 448 11.83 1.79 -17.94
N VAL A 449 12.71 2.04 -18.93
CA VAL A 449 12.33 2.68 -20.22
C VAL A 449 12.24 1.70 -21.39
N ARG A 450 12.49 0.40 -21.17
CA ARG A 450 12.41 -0.60 -22.25
C ARG A 450 10.97 -0.87 -22.66
N GLU A 451 10.78 -1.01 -23.97
CA GLU A 451 9.48 -1.32 -24.60
C GLU A 451 9.45 -2.80 -25.06
N ASP A 452 9.76 -3.70 -24.12
CA ASP A 452 9.73 -5.14 -24.35
C ASP A 452 9.29 -5.92 -23.09
N SER A 453 9.20 -7.26 -23.22
CA SER A 453 8.68 -8.14 -22.17
C SER A 453 9.59 -8.25 -20.93
N GLU A 454 10.81 -7.75 -20.97
CA GLU A 454 11.66 -7.71 -19.77
C GLU A 454 11.25 -6.60 -18.82
N ASN A 455 10.61 -5.52 -19.34
CA ASN A 455 10.01 -4.49 -18.52
C ASN A 455 8.62 -4.94 -18.04
N PRO A 456 8.42 -5.23 -16.74
CA PRO A 456 7.18 -5.81 -16.26
C PRO A 456 5.96 -4.88 -16.41
N VAL A 457 6.12 -3.56 -16.35
CA VAL A 457 5.00 -2.65 -16.57
C VAL A 457 4.59 -2.65 -18.03
N TYR A 458 5.57 -2.63 -18.95
CA TYR A 458 5.31 -2.75 -20.38
C TYR A 458 4.60 -4.08 -20.70
N TYR A 459 5.06 -5.19 -20.14
CA TYR A 459 4.45 -6.51 -20.33
C TYR A 459 2.96 -6.54 -19.95
N VAL A 460 2.61 -5.93 -18.81
CA VAL A 460 1.22 -5.85 -18.33
C VAL A 460 0.38 -4.92 -19.22
N GLN A 461 0.90 -3.74 -19.54
CA GLN A 461 0.22 -2.77 -20.41
C GLN A 461 0.03 -3.32 -21.81
N TYR A 462 1.01 -4.06 -22.34
CA TYR A 462 0.90 -4.71 -23.63
C TYR A 462 -0.22 -5.77 -23.67
N ALA A 463 -0.41 -6.54 -22.58
CA ALA A 463 -1.55 -7.47 -22.49
C ALA A 463 -2.88 -6.72 -22.64
N TYR A 464 -3.05 -5.62 -21.92
CA TYR A 464 -4.25 -4.77 -22.01
C TYR A 464 -4.45 -4.18 -23.42
N ALA A 465 -3.42 -3.57 -24.00
CA ALA A 465 -3.47 -2.95 -25.33
C ALA A 465 -3.79 -3.99 -26.43
N ARG A 466 -3.23 -5.20 -26.29
CA ARG A 466 -3.50 -6.32 -27.21
C ARG A 466 -4.97 -6.74 -27.18
N ILE A 467 -5.59 -6.80 -25.99
CA ILE A 467 -7.02 -7.07 -25.87
C ILE A 467 -7.82 -5.95 -26.54
N CYS A 468 -7.51 -4.69 -26.27
CA CYS A 468 -8.19 -3.55 -26.89
C CYS A 468 -8.12 -3.59 -28.42
N THR A 469 -6.96 -3.97 -28.97
CA THR A 469 -6.76 -4.12 -30.41
C THR A 469 -7.61 -5.26 -30.97
N LEU A 470 -7.67 -6.41 -30.28
CA LEU A 470 -8.52 -7.55 -30.65
C LEU A 470 -10.00 -7.15 -30.70
N LEU A 471 -10.47 -6.48 -29.62
CA LEU A 471 -11.87 -6.03 -29.54
C LEU A 471 -12.23 -5.07 -30.68
N LYS A 472 -11.35 -4.10 -30.98
CA LYS A 472 -11.53 -3.15 -32.09
C LYS A 472 -11.57 -3.87 -33.46
N ALA A 473 -10.70 -4.84 -33.69
CA ALA A 473 -10.65 -5.61 -34.93
C ALA A 473 -11.93 -6.45 -35.15
N LEU A 474 -12.41 -7.12 -34.10
CA LEU A 474 -13.63 -7.92 -34.18
C LEU A 474 -14.89 -7.05 -34.28
N ALA A 475 -14.91 -5.86 -33.63
CA ALA A 475 -15.99 -4.90 -33.81
C ALA A 475 -16.11 -4.41 -35.27
N ALA A 476 -14.99 -4.20 -35.96
CA ALA A 476 -14.96 -3.84 -37.37
C ALA A 476 -15.50 -4.97 -38.27
N GLU A 477 -15.49 -6.23 -37.80
CA GLU A 477 -16.07 -7.41 -38.46
C GLU A 477 -17.54 -7.67 -38.06
N GLY A 478 -18.13 -6.77 -37.21
CA GLY A 478 -19.52 -6.87 -36.77
C GLY A 478 -19.76 -7.74 -35.55
N TYR A 479 -18.70 -8.10 -34.81
CA TYR A 479 -18.81 -8.80 -33.52
C TYR A 479 -18.80 -7.80 -32.38
N THR A 480 -19.78 -7.92 -31.48
CA THR A 480 -19.83 -7.17 -30.23
C THR A 480 -19.56 -8.11 -29.04
N VAL A 481 -18.98 -7.58 -27.98
CA VAL A 481 -18.82 -8.34 -26.73
C VAL A 481 -20.22 -8.64 -26.17
N PRO A 482 -20.58 -9.93 -25.99
CA PRO A 482 -21.91 -10.31 -25.47
C PRO A 482 -21.99 -10.01 -23.96
N ASP A 483 -23.22 -9.95 -23.43
CA ASP A 483 -23.43 -10.01 -21.98
C ASP A 483 -23.10 -11.43 -21.47
N ALA A 484 -22.65 -11.54 -20.20
CA ALA A 484 -22.29 -12.83 -19.63
C ALA A 484 -23.46 -13.83 -19.63
N ALA A 485 -24.71 -13.33 -19.57
CA ALA A 485 -25.91 -14.15 -19.62
C ALA A 485 -26.13 -14.83 -20.97
N ASP A 486 -25.60 -14.25 -22.05
CA ASP A 486 -25.78 -14.73 -23.43
C ASP A 486 -24.63 -15.66 -23.88
N VAL A 487 -23.69 -15.97 -22.99
CA VAL A 487 -22.53 -16.83 -23.28
C VAL A 487 -22.73 -18.24 -22.76
N ASP A 488 -22.46 -19.22 -23.64
CA ASP A 488 -22.35 -20.62 -23.23
C ASP A 488 -20.95 -20.91 -22.68
N PHE A 489 -20.83 -20.97 -21.37
CA PHE A 489 -19.56 -21.21 -20.66
C PHE A 489 -19.07 -22.66 -20.79
N THR A 490 -19.88 -23.62 -21.22
CA THR A 490 -19.43 -24.99 -21.51
C THR A 490 -18.41 -25.04 -22.63
N LEU A 491 -18.38 -24.00 -23.48
CA LEU A 491 -17.43 -23.81 -24.58
C LEU A 491 -16.04 -23.36 -24.11
N LEU A 492 -15.91 -22.89 -22.85
CA LEU A 492 -14.66 -22.47 -22.21
C LEU A 492 -14.08 -23.59 -21.35
N SER A 493 -13.95 -24.80 -21.92
CA SER A 493 -13.53 -26.01 -21.20
C SER A 493 -12.02 -26.25 -21.21
N GLY A 494 -11.26 -25.45 -21.95
CA GLY A 494 -9.80 -25.57 -22.04
C GLY A 494 -9.09 -25.14 -20.75
N GLU A 495 -7.96 -25.78 -20.46
CA GLU A 495 -7.16 -25.52 -19.25
C GLU A 495 -6.78 -24.03 -19.14
N THR A 496 -6.33 -23.40 -20.23
CA THR A 496 -5.93 -21.99 -20.25
C THR A 496 -7.10 -21.03 -20.08
N GLU A 497 -8.29 -21.39 -20.58
CA GLU A 497 -9.52 -20.62 -20.41
C GLU A 497 -9.96 -20.63 -18.94
N GLN A 498 -10.01 -21.82 -18.33
CA GLN A 498 -10.39 -21.98 -16.93
C GLN A 498 -9.35 -21.37 -15.97
N ALA A 499 -8.04 -21.52 -16.27
CA ALA A 499 -6.97 -20.91 -15.50
C ALA A 499 -7.09 -19.37 -15.46
N LEU A 500 -7.39 -18.75 -16.61
CA LEU A 500 -7.61 -17.31 -16.71
C LEU A 500 -8.79 -16.86 -15.84
N ILE A 501 -9.94 -17.58 -15.87
CA ILE A 501 -11.11 -17.24 -15.04
C ILE A 501 -10.78 -17.39 -13.55
N LYS A 502 -10.07 -18.46 -13.15
CA LYS A 502 -9.63 -18.67 -11.77
C LYS A 502 -8.69 -17.54 -11.30
N LYS A 503 -7.78 -17.08 -12.15
CA LYS A 503 -6.91 -15.93 -11.87
C LYS A 503 -7.74 -14.65 -11.70
N ILE A 504 -8.69 -14.38 -12.57
CA ILE A 504 -9.62 -13.25 -12.47
C ILE A 504 -10.35 -13.28 -11.12
N ALA A 505 -10.90 -14.45 -10.73
CA ALA A 505 -11.62 -14.61 -9.46
C ALA A 505 -10.77 -14.30 -8.22
N SER A 506 -9.45 -14.47 -8.30
CA SER A 506 -8.54 -14.25 -7.16
C SER A 506 -8.29 -12.77 -6.83
N TYR A 507 -8.68 -11.83 -7.68
CA TYR A 507 -8.37 -10.41 -7.52
C TYR A 507 -8.86 -9.82 -6.18
N SER A 508 -10.11 -10.09 -5.78
CA SER A 508 -10.65 -9.61 -4.48
C SER A 508 -9.83 -10.13 -3.28
N GLN A 509 -9.33 -11.36 -3.36
CA GLN A 509 -8.49 -11.92 -2.31
C GLN A 509 -7.10 -11.26 -2.29
N VAL A 510 -6.54 -10.96 -3.46
CA VAL A 510 -5.25 -10.25 -3.58
C VAL A 510 -5.34 -8.85 -2.98
N VAL A 511 -6.42 -8.11 -3.25
CA VAL A 511 -6.66 -6.79 -2.63
C VAL A 511 -6.72 -6.91 -1.10
N ARG A 512 -7.43 -7.91 -0.56
CA ARG A 512 -7.49 -8.15 0.89
C ARG A 512 -6.12 -8.45 1.49
N LEU A 513 -5.30 -9.27 0.81
CA LEU A 513 -3.94 -9.58 1.27
C LEU A 513 -3.06 -8.33 1.27
N ALA A 514 -3.10 -7.54 0.19
CA ALA A 514 -2.35 -6.29 0.11
C ALA A 514 -2.75 -5.29 1.23
N ALA A 515 -4.03 -5.21 1.56
CA ALA A 515 -4.52 -4.37 2.66
C ALA A 515 -4.08 -4.90 4.03
N ARG A 516 -4.17 -6.22 4.27
CA ARG A 516 -3.80 -6.86 5.54
C ARG A 516 -2.31 -6.74 5.83
N ASP A 517 -1.49 -6.97 4.81
CA ASP A 517 -0.04 -7.04 4.95
C ASP A 517 0.63 -5.67 4.75
N TYR A 518 -0.14 -4.62 4.39
CA TYR A 518 0.35 -3.31 3.95
C TYR A 518 1.39 -3.43 2.82
N ASP A 519 1.19 -4.41 1.94
CA ASP A 519 2.14 -4.75 0.88
C ASP A 519 1.52 -4.65 -0.52
N PRO A 520 1.75 -3.52 -1.23
CA PRO A 520 1.30 -3.35 -2.62
C PRO A 520 1.88 -4.36 -3.62
N SER A 521 2.98 -5.04 -3.31
CA SER A 521 3.61 -6.00 -4.21
C SER A 521 2.72 -7.18 -4.57
N HIS A 522 1.72 -7.50 -3.72
CA HIS A 522 0.69 -8.48 -4.06
C HIS A 522 -0.06 -8.12 -5.34
N ILE A 523 -0.35 -6.83 -5.56
CA ILE A 523 -1.04 -6.35 -6.78
C ILE A 523 -0.11 -6.44 -7.99
N ASN A 524 1.17 -6.06 -7.86
CA ASN A 524 2.15 -6.17 -8.93
C ASN A 524 2.33 -7.61 -9.42
N ARG A 525 2.49 -8.54 -8.47
CA ARG A 525 2.59 -9.97 -8.79
C ARG A 525 1.34 -10.47 -9.49
N TYR A 526 0.17 -10.12 -8.97
CA TYR A 526 -1.11 -10.47 -9.58
C TYR A 526 -1.22 -9.96 -11.02
N LEU A 527 -0.85 -8.70 -11.29
CA LEU A 527 -0.87 -8.10 -12.62
C LEU A 527 0.01 -8.88 -13.61
N THR A 528 1.24 -9.20 -13.20
CA THR A 528 2.17 -9.98 -14.04
C THR A 528 1.63 -11.39 -14.34
N GLU A 529 1.07 -12.06 -13.33
CA GLU A 529 0.49 -13.38 -13.46
C GLU A 529 -0.77 -13.36 -14.34
N LEU A 530 -1.68 -12.38 -14.15
CA LEU A 530 -2.88 -12.24 -14.97
C LEU A 530 -2.55 -11.95 -16.44
N ALA A 531 -1.57 -11.09 -16.70
CA ALA A 531 -1.07 -10.83 -18.05
C ALA A 531 -0.49 -12.10 -18.68
N GLY A 532 0.27 -12.88 -17.92
CA GLY A 532 0.81 -14.17 -18.37
C GLY A 532 -0.27 -15.21 -18.68
N ASP A 533 -1.30 -15.32 -17.82
CA ASP A 533 -2.45 -16.21 -18.06
C ASP A 533 -3.22 -15.79 -19.33
N PHE A 534 -3.42 -14.48 -19.52
CA PHE A 534 -4.02 -13.98 -20.74
C PHE A 534 -3.19 -14.31 -21.99
N HIS A 535 -1.86 -14.14 -21.94
CA HIS A 535 -1.01 -14.48 -23.08
C HIS A 535 -1.03 -15.98 -23.41
N ARG A 536 -1.06 -16.85 -22.39
CA ARG A 536 -1.23 -18.30 -22.57
C ARG A 536 -2.56 -18.65 -23.22
N PHE A 537 -3.64 -18.10 -22.70
CA PHE A 537 -4.98 -18.25 -23.27
C PHE A 537 -5.01 -17.78 -24.74
N TYR A 538 -4.51 -16.57 -25.02
CA TYR A 538 -4.54 -16.00 -26.37
C TYR A 538 -3.71 -16.80 -27.37
N THR A 539 -2.65 -17.45 -26.93
CA THR A 539 -1.78 -18.29 -27.78
C THR A 539 -2.39 -19.68 -28.02
N ALA A 540 -2.99 -20.27 -26.98
CA ALA A 540 -3.55 -21.61 -27.05
C ALA A 540 -4.96 -21.64 -27.68
N CYS A 541 -5.74 -20.57 -27.49
CA CYS A 541 -7.14 -20.51 -27.90
C CYS A 541 -7.34 -19.46 -28.96
N ARG A 542 -7.53 -19.93 -30.21
CA ARG A 542 -7.86 -19.06 -31.33
C ARG A 542 -9.22 -18.38 -31.07
N ILE A 543 -9.33 -17.07 -31.32
CA ILE A 543 -10.58 -16.31 -31.18
C ILE A 543 -11.13 -15.96 -32.56
N LYS A 544 -10.34 -15.27 -33.37
CA LYS A 544 -10.74 -14.87 -34.73
C LYS A 544 -10.78 -16.08 -35.66
N GLY A 545 -11.92 -16.26 -36.37
CA GLY A 545 -12.12 -17.34 -37.30
C GLY A 545 -12.62 -18.66 -36.71
N GLU A 546 -12.96 -18.67 -35.42
CA GLU A 546 -13.69 -19.74 -34.76
C GLU A 546 -15.20 -19.65 -35.09
N GLU A 547 -15.93 -20.70 -34.80
CA GLU A 547 -17.41 -20.70 -34.86
C GLU A 547 -17.95 -19.62 -33.92
N ARG A 548 -19.03 -18.94 -34.37
CA ARG A 548 -19.59 -17.78 -33.67
C ARG A 548 -19.79 -17.98 -32.15
N PRO A 549 -20.36 -19.10 -31.64
CA PRO A 549 -20.52 -19.28 -30.18
C PRO A 549 -19.20 -19.31 -29.43
N VAL A 550 -18.20 -20.03 -29.94
CA VAL A 550 -16.85 -20.11 -29.33
C VAL A 550 -16.15 -18.76 -29.39
N LEU A 551 -16.23 -18.08 -30.56
CA LEU A 551 -15.68 -16.74 -30.71
C LEU A 551 -16.25 -15.78 -29.65
N LEU A 552 -17.58 -15.76 -29.49
CA LEU A 552 -18.23 -14.86 -28.51
C LEU A 552 -17.88 -15.20 -27.07
N ALA A 553 -17.78 -16.48 -26.70
CA ALA A 553 -17.37 -16.90 -25.38
C ALA A 553 -15.93 -16.47 -25.06
N ARG A 554 -14.98 -16.69 -25.98
CA ARG A 554 -13.58 -16.26 -25.82
C ARG A 554 -13.42 -14.75 -25.88
N LEU A 555 -14.24 -14.05 -26.68
CA LEU A 555 -14.27 -12.59 -26.74
C LEU A 555 -14.70 -12.01 -25.39
N LYS A 556 -15.74 -12.58 -24.76
CA LYS A 556 -16.21 -12.20 -23.43
C LYS A 556 -15.13 -12.41 -22.37
N LEU A 557 -14.45 -13.55 -22.41
CA LEU A 557 -13.35 -13.85 -21.48
C LEU A 557 -12.20 -12.85 -21.63
N ALA A 558 -11.82 -12.51 -22.87
CA ALA A 558 -10.78 -11.50 -23.12
C ALA A 558 -11.18 -10.12 -22.59
N ASP A 559 -12.43 -9.68 -22.80
CA ASP A 559 -12.93 -8.42 -22.28
C ASP A 559 -12.98 -8.39 -20.74
N THR A 560 -13.35 -9.52 -20.14
CA THR A 560 -13.32 -9.68 -18.67
C THR A 560 -11.91 -9.51 -18.12
N ALA A 561 -10.91 -10.15 -18.76
CA ALA A 561 -9.50 -9.98 -18.38
C ALA A 561 -9.02 -8.53 -18.56
N ARG A 562 -9.42 -7.85 -19.64
CA ARG A 562 -9.15 -6.43 -19.89
C ARG A 562 -9.67 -5.55 -18.73
N SER A 563 -10.90 -5.80 -18.30
CA SER A 563 -11.53 -5.03 -17.22
C SER A 563 -10.77 -5.18 -15.92
N VAL A 564 -10.35 -6.40 -15.56
CA VAL A 564 -9.62 -6.66 -14.31
C VAL A 564 -8.17 -6.15 -14.38
N LEU A 565 -7.48 -6.27 -15.53
CA LEU A 565 -6.17 -5.65 -15.74
C LEU A 565 -6.24 -4.14 -15.53
N LYS A 566 -7.24 -3.46 -16.10
CA LYS A 566 -7.46 -2.03 -15.91
C LYS A 566 -7.67 -1.68 -14.43
N ASN A 567 -8.55 -2.41 -13.73
CA ASN A 567 -8.82 -2.18 -12.32
C ASN A 567 -7.57 -2.31 -11.46
N ALA A 568 -6.76 -3.35 -11.70
CA ALA A 568 -5.55 -3.59 -10.92
C ALA A 568 -4.43 -2.58 -11.25
N MET A 569 -4.27 -2.18 -12.53
CA MET A 569 -3.33 -1.09 -12.90
C MET A 569 -3.73 0.24 -12.28
N THR A 570 -5.02 0.59 -12.35
CA THR A 570 -5.55 1.83 -11.74
C THR A 570 -5.32 1.84 -10.22
N LEU A 571 -5.46 0.68 -9.55
CA LEU A 571 -5.27 0.56 -8.11
C LEU A 571 -3.85 0.92 -7.67
N ILE A 572 -2.83 0.61 -8.48
CA ILE A 572 -1.44 1.00 -8.21
C ILE A 572 -1.06 2.34 -8.88
N GLY A 573 -2.05 3.05 -9.44
CA GLY A 573 -1.87 4.34 -10.10
C GLY A 573 -1.09 4.29 -11.42
N CYS A 574 -1.13 3.13 -12.12
CA CYS A 574 -0.61 3.00 -13.48
C CYS A 574 -1.72 3.17 -14.50
N THR A 575 -1.38 3.72 -15.67
CA THR A 575 -2.31 3.86 -16.79
C THR A 575 -2.54 2.53 -17.52
N ALA A 576 -3.70 2.42 -18.18
CA ALA A 576 -4.05 1.30 -19.04
C ALA A 576 -4.19 1.78 -20.50
N PRO A 577 -3.09 1.85 -21.28
CA PRO A 577 -3.10 2.40 -22.63
C PRO A 577 -3.79 1.43 -23.59
N GLU A 578 -4.74 1.94 -24.39
CA GLU A 578 -5.46 1.10 -25.37
C GLU A 578 -4.62 0.77 -26.60
N LYS A 579 -3.49 1.44 -26.77
CA LYS A 579 -2.56 1.26 -27.90
C LYS A 579 -1.13 1.45 -27.41
N MET A 580 -0.26 0.57 -27.81
CA MET A 580 1.18 0.61 -27.58
C MET A 580 1.91 0.35 -28.90
#